data_c988d0f30d0095389c71e9f626907870
#
_entry.id   c988d0f30d0095389c71e9f626907870
#
_cell.length_a   1.000
_cell.length_b   1.000
_cell.length_c   1.000
_cell.angle_alpha   90.00
_cell.angle_beta   90.00
_cell.angle_gamma   90.00
#
_symmetry.space_group_name_H-M   'P 1'
#
loop_
_entity.id
_entity.type
_entity.pdbx_description
1 polymer ?
#
loop_
_entity_poly.entity_id
_entity_poly.type
_entity_poly.pdbx_seq_one_letter_code
_entity_poly.pdbx_strand_id
1 'polypeptide(L)'
;MVSTQNNTVRRSKVDITGVPETMLQTLYARAKESRKPDHAIYDGKAIEIVDSLDYDFSLADKDMAMGSGVIARTIVLDKLVSEYLKKHKGAVVVNIACGLDTRCYRNEGRYKGWYNIDLPETMTVRAKFLQEDGPVYQIAESAMDGKWADMVEYAGEPVLVIIEGLTMYLT
;
A
#
# COMPACT_ATOMS: atom_id res chain seq x y z
N MET A 1 0.11 -3.62 47.13
CA MET A 1 0.23 -4.55 45.98
C MET A 1 -0.71 -4.06 44.92
N VAL A 2 -0.17 -3.38 43.91
CA VAL A 2 -0.97 -2.88 42.76
C VAL A 2 -0.79 -3.88 41.64
N SER A 3 -1.90 -4.56 41.32
CA SER A 3 -1.95 -5.55 40.24
C SER A 3 -1.95 -4.80 38.90
N THR A 4 -0.85 -4.90 38.16
CA THR A 4 -0.75 -4.43 36.78
C THR A 4 -1.47 -5.42 35.89
N GLN A 5 -2.72 -5.11 35.53
CA GLN A 5 -3.44 -5.86 34.50
C GLN A 5 -2.80 -5.54 33.16
N ASN A 6 -2.06 -6.50 32.60
CA ASN A 6 -1.64 -6.51 31.20
C ASN A 6 -2.90 -6.62 30.32
N ASN A 7 -3.35 -5.49 29.80
CA ASN A 7 -4.43 -5.42 28.84
C ASN A 7 -3.89 -5.83 27.46
N THR A 8 -3.72 -7.15 27.25
CA THR A 8 -3.39 -7.69 25.94
C THR A 8 -4.65 -7.58 25.09
N VAL A 9 -4.75 -6.51 24.33
CA VAL A 9 -5.78 -6.38 23.30
C VAL A 9 -5.60 -7.58 22.36
N ARG A 10 -6.51 -8.56 22.45
CA ARG A 10 -6.62 -9.64 21.47
C ARG A 10 -7.03 -8.98 20.16
N ARG A 11 -6.06 -8.67 19.30
CA ARG A 11 -6.31 -8.30 17.91
C ARG A 11 -6.96 -9.51 17.25
N SER A 12 -8.14 -9.34 16.70
CA SER A 12 -8.79 -10.38 15.90
C SER A 12 -7.92 -10.64 14.69
N LYS A 13 -7.47 -11.89 14.55
CA LYS A 13 -6.67 -12.31 13.39
C LYS A 13 -7.50 -12.09 12.12
N VAL A 14 -6.96 -11.32 11.19
CA VAL A 14 -7.62 -11.07 9.92
C VAL A 14 -7.41 -12.28 9.02
N ASP A 15 -8.51 -12.79 8.46
CA ASP A 15 -8.45 -13.86 7.46
C ASP A 15 -7.81 -13.34 6.17
N ILE A 16 -6.69 -13.94 5.81
CA ILE A 16 -5.88 -13.62 4.61
C ILE A 16 -6.03 -14.66 3.51
N THR A 17 -7.02 -15.56 3.61
CA THR A 17 -7.30 -16.54 2.56
C THR A 17 -7.52 -15.82 1.22
N GLY A 18 -6.78 -16.24 0.19
CA GLY A 18 -6.84 -15.63 -1.15
C GLY A 18 -5.96 -14.40 -1.35
N VAL A 19 -5.21 -13.96 -0.33
CA VAL A 19 -4.20 -12.89 -0.52
C VAL A 19 -3.00 -13.46 -1.26
N PRO A 20 -2.59 -12.88 -2.40
CA PRO A 20 -1.37 -13.30 -3.07
C PRO A 20 -0.14 -13.18 -2.15
N GLU A 21 0.66 -14.23 -2.07
CA GLU A 21 1.85 -14.26 -1.21
C GLU A 21 2.82 -13.12 -1.52
N THR A 22 2.98 -12.78 -2.80
CA THR A 22 3.83 -11.66 -3.24
C THR A 22 3.38 -10.32 -2.66
N MET A 23 2.06 -10.12 -2.47
CA MET A 23 1.50 -8.92 -1.84
C MET A 23 1.90 -8.84 -0.36
N LEU A 24 1.84 -9.96 0.37
CA LEU A 24 2.26 -10.03 1.77
C LEU A 24 3.78 -9.84 1.91
N GLN A 25 4.56 -10.42 1.03
CA GLN A 25 6.02 -10.30 1.03
C GLN A 25 6.47 -8.85 0.81
N THR A 26 5.84 -8.13 -0.14
CA THR A 26 6.17 -6.72 -0.40
C THR A 26 5.77 -5.82 0.78
N LEU A 27 4.62 -6.08 1.39
CA LEU A 27 4.17 -5.39 2.60
C LEU A 27 5.14 -5.63 3.77
N TYR A 28 5.51 -6.89 3.99
CA TYR A 28 6.43 -7.29 5.07
C TYR A 28 7.81 -6.67 4.90
N ALA A 29 8.35 -6.63 3.67
CA ALA A 29 9.64 -6.00 3.40
C ALA A 29 9.63 -4.52 3.84
N ARG A 30 8.57 -3.76 3.51
CA ARG A 30 8.44 -2.36 3.94
C ARG A 30 8.30 -2.22 5.45
N ALA A 31 7.49 -3.07 6.08
CA ALA A 31 7.34 -3.06 7.54
C ALA A 31 8.65 -3.39 8.26
N LYS A 32 9.38 -4.41 7.77
CA LYS A 32 10.68 -4.83 8.33
C LYS A 32 11.73 -3.72 8.21
N GLU A 33 11.82 -3.08 7.04
CA GLU A 33 12.71 -1.94 6.83
C GLU A 33 12.38 -0.79 7.78
N SER A 34 11.10 -0.46 7.92
CA SER A 34 10.62 0.65 8.74
C SER A 34 10.87 0.49 10.24
N ARG A 35 11.14 -0.73 10.69
CA ARG A 35 11.48 -1.03 12.10
C ARG A 35 12.96 -0.84 12.43
N LYS A 36 13.82 -0.68 11.43
CA LYS A 36 15.26 -0.44 11.67
C LYS A 36 15.48 0.95 12.22
N PRO A 37 16.46 1.14 13.14
CA PRO A 37 16.82 2.48 13.64
C PRO A 37 17.26 3.44 12.53
N ASP A 38 17.92 2.90 11.50
CA ASP A 38 18.49 3.60 10.33
C ASP A 38 17.71 3.29 9.06
N HIS A 39 16.39 3.16 9.17
CA HIS A 39 15.51 2.82 8.06
C HIS A 39 15.65 3.78 6.86
N ALA A 40 15.72 3.22 5.66
CA ALA A 40 15.75 3.98 4.41
C ALA A 40 14.36 4.49 3.99
N ILE A 41 13.30 3.82 4.45
CA ILE A 41 11.89 4.23 4.30
C ILE A 41 11.16 4.04 5.62
N TYR A 42 10.09 4.84 5.83
CA TYR A 42 9.18 4.63 6.95
C TYR A 42 7.75 4.45 6.46
N ASP A 43 7.17 3.29 6.71
CA ASP A 43 5.80 2.91 6.35
C ASP A 43 5.06 2.39 7.60
N GLY A 44 4.50 3.33 8.38
CA GLY A 44 3.78 3.01 9.61
C GLY A 44 2.54 2.14 9.35
N LYS A 45 1.85 2.33 8.20
CA LYS A 45 0.70 1.50 7.85
C LYS A 45 1.09 0.07 7.51
N ALA A 46 2.23 -0.16 6.87
CA ALA A 46 2.73 -1.51 6.65
C ALA A 46 3.03 -2.22 7.98
N ILE A 47 3.60 -1.50 8.97
CA ILE A 47 3.83 -2.05 10.32
C ILE A 47 2.50 -2.44 10.96
N GLU A 48 1.50 -1.55 10.96
CA GLU A 48 0.19 -1.80 11.57
C GLU A 48 -0.49 -3.04 10.96
N ILE A 49 -0.47 -3.16 9.63
CA ILE A 49 -1.07 -4.30 8.92
C ILE A 49 -0.33 -5.59 9.29
N VAL A 50 1.00 -5.62 9.18
CA VAL A 50 1.80 -6.82 9.50
C VAL A 50 1.57 -7.26 10.94
N ASP A 51 1.48 -6.34 11.90
CA ASP A 51 1.22 -6.65 13.31
C ASP A 51 -0.19 -7.21 13.57
N SER A 52 -1.14 -6.96 12.66
CA SER A 52 -2.50 -7.48 12.74
C SER A 52 -2.65 -8.88 12.14
N LEU A 53 -1.66 -9.34 11.37
CA LEU A 53 -1.71 -10.63 10.69
C LEU A 53 -1.25 -11.78 11.58
N ASP A 54 -1.88 -12.92 11.38
CA ASP A 54 -1.39 -14.23 11.87
C ASP A 54 -0.80 -14.99 10.68
N TYR A 55 0.40 -14.59 10.28
CA TYR A 55 1.08 -15.15 9.12
C TYR A 55 2.56 -15.39 9.43
N ASP A 56 3.08 -16.52 9.00
CA ASP A 56 4.50 -16.86 9.13
C ASP A 56 5.32 -16.25 7.99
N PHE A 57 6.01 -15.16 8.29
CA PHE A 57 6.89 -14.47 7.35
C PHE A 57 8.31 -15.07 7.25
N SER A 58 8.56 -16.24 7.81
CA SER A 58 9.90 -16.85 7.82
C SER A 58 10.47 -17.11 6.42
N LEU A 59 9.62 -17.36 5.42
CA LEU A 59 10.04 -17.49 4.02
C LEU A 59 10.51 -16.15 3.45
N ALA A 60 9.79 -15.07 3.75
CA ALA A 60 10.18 -13.72 3.32
C ALA A 60 11.49 -13.25 3.99
N ASP A 61 11.77 -13.71 5.21
CA ASP A 61 13.03 -13.44 5.90
C ASP A 61 14.25 -14.10 5.22
N LYS A 62 14.05 -15.20 4.55
CA LYS A 62 15.11 -15.93 3.83
C LYS A 62 15.40 -15.32 2.46
N ASP A 63 14.44 -14.66 1.84
CA ASP A 63 14.61 -14.02 0.53
C ASP A 63 15.04 -12.56 0.67
N MET A 64 16.32 -12.38 1.05
CA MET A 64 16.92 -11.05 1.21
C MET A 64 17.01 -10.28 -0.12
N ALA A 65 17.16 -10.97 -1.25
CA ALA A 65 17.30 -10.35 -2.56
C ALA A 65 15.97 -9.69 -2.96
N MET A 66 14.85 -10.41 -2.81
CA MET A 66 13.51 -9.89 -3.06
C MET A 66 13.21 -8.71 -2.15
N GLY A 67 13.46 -8.85 -0.84
CA GLY A 67 13.26 -7.78 0.13
C GLY A 67 14.03 -6.50 -0.21
N SER A 68 15.33 -6.62 -0.57
CA SER A 68 16.16 -5.48 -0.98
C SER A 68 15.65 -4.83 -2.26
N GLY A 69 15.19 -5.62 -3.23
CA GLY A 69 14.59 -5.13 -4.47
C GLY A 69 13.32 -4.32 -4.23
N VAL A 70 12.44 -4.79 -3.34
CA VAL A 70 11.23 -4.05 -2.93
C VAL A 70 11.60 -2.71 -2.31
N ILE A 71 12.57 -2.66 -1.40
CA ILE A 71 12.96 -1.42 -0.72
C ILE A 71 13.59 -0.44 -1.71
N ALA A 72 14.52 -0.89 -2.56
CA ALA A 72 15.14 -0.04 -3.57
C ALA A 72 14.08 0.59 -4.50
N ARG A 73 13.13 -0.20 -4.98
CA ARG A 73 12.02 0.27 -5.81
C ARG A 73 11.14 1.27 -5.05
N THR A 74 10.83 0.98 -3.80
CA THR A 74 10.02 1.88 -2.95
C THR A 74 10.69 3.24 -2.77
N ILE A 75 12.00 3.28 -2.50
CA ILE A 75 12.76 4.53 -2.36
C ILE A 75 12.66 5.39 -3.62
N VAL A 76 12.88 4.77 -4.79
CA VAL A 76 12.84 5.47 -6.07
C VAL A 76 11.44 6.02 -6.35
N LEU A 77 10.41 5.18 -6.22
CA LEU A 77 9.03 5.59 -6.49
C LEU A 77 8.53 6.64 -5.49
N ASP A 78 8.82 6.51 -4.21
CA ASP A 78 8.43 7.49 -3.20
C ASP A 78 9.06 8.85 -3.47
N LYS A 79 10.32 8.88 -3.93
CA LYS A 79 10.99 10.09 -4.35
C LYS A 79 10.30 10.73 -5.55
N LEU A 80 10.03 9.96 -6.62
CA LEU A 80 9.37 10.45 -7.83
C LEU A 80 7.97 11.00 -7.53
N VAL A 81 7.17 10.27 -6.76
CA VAL A 81 5.83 10.70 -6.33
C VAL A 81 5.90 11.99 -5.51
N SER A 82 6.81 12.05 -4.53
CA SER A 82 6.99 13.23 -3.69
C SER A 82 7.41 14.45 -4.50
N GLU A 83 8.32 14.30 -5.46
CA GLU A 83 8.77 15.38 -6.34
C GLU A 83 7.64 15.87 -7.26
N TYR A 84 6.84 14.94 -7.81
CA TYR A 84 5.68 15.29 -8.62
C TYR A 84 4.66 16.10 -7.82
N LEU A 85 4.27 15.59 -6.64
CA LEU A 85 3.28 16.27 -5.79
C LEU A 85 3.75 17.61 -5.25
N LYS A 86 5.06 17.82 -5.09
CA LYS A 86 5.63 19.15 -4.76
C LYS A 86 5.44 20.15 -5.89
N LYS A 87 5.60 19.72 -7.14
CA LYS A 87 5.49 20.58 -8.34
C LYS A 87 4.02 20.82 -8.73
N HIS A 88 3.16 19.85 -8.52
CA HIS A 88 1.77 19.83 -8.98
C HIS A 88 0.81 19.82 -7.80
N LYS A 89 0.61 20.99 -7.19
CA LYS A 89 -0.32 21.15 -6.07
C LYS A 89 -1.74 20.81 -6.48
N GLY A 90 -2.43 20.05 -5.65
CA GLY A 90 -3.79 19.59 -5.94
C GLY A 90 -3.88 18.49 -7.01
N ALA A 91 -2.78 17.80 -7.29
CA ALA A 91 -2.79 16.69 -8.25
C ALA A 91 -3.73 15.56 -7.81
N VAL A 92 -4.31 14.88 -8.79
CA VAL A 92 -5.00 13.60 -8.64
C VAL A 92 -4.00 12.48 -8.88
N VAL A 93 -4.01 11.47 -8.03
CA VAL A 93 -3.15 10.28 -8.16
C VAL A 93 -4.01 9.05 -8.46
N VAL A 94 -3.62 8.31 -9.49
CA VAL A 94 -4.24 7.03 -9.88
C VAL A 94 -3.20 5.94 -9.70
N ASN A 95 -3.43 5.04 -8.75
CA ASN A 95 -2.52 3.94 -8.39
C ASN A 95 -3.11 2.62 -8.87
N ILE A 96 -2.63 2.14 -10.00
CA ILE A 96 -3.14 0.95 -10.70
C ILE A 96 -2.43 -0.31 -10.20
N ALA A 97 -3.20 -1.38 -9.99
CA ALA A 97 -2.75 -2.64 -9.37
C ALA A 97 -2.09 -2.37 -8.00
N CYS A 98 -2.81 -1.62 -7.18
CA CYS A 98 -2.28 -1.04 -5.95
C CYS A 98 -1.97 -2.07 -4.85
N GLY A 99 -2.59 -3.25 -4.87
CA GLY A 99 -2.41 -4.26 -3.82
C GLY A 99 -2.57 -3.67 -2.42
N LEU A 100 -1.56 -3.90 -1.58
CA LEU A 100 -1.44 -3.31 -0.24
C LEU A 100 -0.43 -2.14 -0.21
N ASP A 101 -0.33 -1.38 -1.30
CA ASP A 101 0.46 -0.13 -1.28
C ASP A 101 -0.18 0.90 -0.34
N THR A 102 0.66 1.54 0.43
CA THR A 102 0.31 2.52 1.48
C THR A 102 0.89 3.90 1.19
N ARG A 103 1.30 4.14 -0.06
CA ARG A 103 1.96 5.38 -0.48
C ARG A 103 1.07 6.62 -0.32
N CYS A 104 -0.26 6.44 -0.43
CA CYS A 104 -1.24 7.48 -0.15
C CYS A 104 -1.08 8.05 1.27
N TYR A 105 -0.86 7.21 2.27
CA TYR A 105 -0.68 7.64 3.67
C TYR A 105 0.65 8.38 3.87
N ARG A 106 1.71 7.96 3.18
CA ARG A 106 3.03 8.65 3.25
C ARG A 106 3.02 10.02 2.55
N ASN A 107 1.99 10.29 1.74
CA ASN A 107 1.81 11.56 1.02
C ASN A 107 0.53 12.30 1.42
N GLU A 108 -0.06 11.99 2.57
CA GLU A 108 -1.29 12.60 3.06
C GLU A 108 -1.21 14.15 3.03
N GLY A 109 -2.31 14.79 2.64
CA GLY A 109 -2.41 16.25 2.51
C GLY A 109 -1.68 16.87 1.32
N ARG A 110 -1.07 16.07 0.41
CA ARG A 110 -0.29 16.55 -0.72
C ARG A 110 -0.97 16.38 -2.08
N TYR A 111 -2.10 15.71 -2.13
CA TYR A 111 -2.92 15.44 -3.32
C TYR A 111 -4.36 15.90 -3.08
N LYS A 112 -5.12 16.09 -4.16
CA LYS A 112 -6.56 16.38 -4.10
C LYS A 112 -7.36 15.09 -3.90
N GLY A 113 -7.02 14.04 -4.65
CA GLY A 113 -7.61 12.72 -4.55
C GLY A 113 -6.57 11.64 -4.90
N TRP A 114 -6.69 10.49 -4.24
CA TRP A 114 -5.86 9.31 -4.50
C TRP A 114 -6.77 8.11 -4.75
N TYR A 115 -6.72 7.55 -5.95
CA TYR A 115 -7.56 6.44 -6.38
C TYR A 115 -6.72 5.17 -6.46
N ASN A 116 -6.97 4.25 -5.54
CA ASN A 116 -6.37 2.92 -5.51
C ASN A 116 -7.25 1.97 -6.31
N ILE A 117 -6.70 1.39 -7.37
CA ILE A 117 -7.41 0.53 -8.31
C ILE A 117 -6.78 -0.85 -8.31
N ASP A 118 -7.60 -1.88 -8.13
CA ASP A 118 -7.18 -3.28 -8.26
C ASP A 118 -8.41 -4.16 -8.51
N LEU A 119 -8.19 -5.44 -8.77
CA LEU A 119 -9.23 -6.43 -8.94
C LEU A 119 -10.13 -6.52 -7.70
N PRO A 120 -11.43 -6.84 -7.85
CA PRO A 120 -12.40 -6.88 -6.75
C PRO A 120 -11.95 -7.75 -5.56
N GLU A 121 -11.31 -8.88 -5.81
CA GLU A 121 -10.77 -9.76 -4.78
C GLU A 121 -9.64 -9.09 -3.98
N THR A 122 -8.74 -8.36 -4.65
CA THR A 122 -7.65 -7.61 -4.01
C THR A 122 -8.23 -6.47 -3.17
N MET A 123 -9.20 -5.72 -3.71
CA MET A 123 -9.82 -4.62 -2.98
C MET A 123 -10.62 -5.09 -1.77
N THR A 124 -11.25 -6.27 -1.86
CA THR A 124 -11.89 -6.92 -0.69
C THR A 124 -10.88 -7.21 0.42
N VAL A 125 -9.67 -7.63 0.07
CA VAL A 125 -8.58 -7.82 1.05
C VAL A 125 -8.09 -6.48 1.60
N ARG A 126 -7.85 -5.50 0.71
CA ARG A 126 -7.40 -4.16 1.09
C ARG A 126 -8.33 -3.49 2.10
N ALA A 127 -9.64 -3.58 1.87
CA ALA A 127 -10.66 -3.00 2.73
C ALA A 127 -10.70 -3.59 4.16
N LYS A 128 -10.14 -4.79 4.37
CA LYS A 128 -10.01 -5.36 5.72
C LYS A 128 -8.99 -4.60 6.59
N PHE A 129 -8.03 -3.95 5.97
CA PHE A 129 -6.92 -3.28 6.65
C PHE A 129 -6.96 -1.77 6.56
N LEU A 130 -7.51 -1.24 5.47
CA LEU A 130 -7.42 0.16 5.10
C LEU A 130 -8.82 0.70 4.82
N GLN A 131 -9.29 1.60 5.68
CA GLN A 131 -10.53 2.35 5.46
C GLN A 131 -10.17 3.59 4.65
N GLU A 132 -10.70 3.66 3.43
CA GLU A 132 -10.39 4.70 2.45
C GLU A 132 -11.69 5.25 1.89
N ASP A 133 -12.17 6.35 2.45
CA ASP A 133 -13.46 7.00 2.19
C ASP A 133 -13.33 8.48 1.79
N GLY A 134 -12.12 8.84 1.29
CA GLY A 134 -11.76 10.17 0.81
C GLY A 134 -10.82 10.93 1.76
N PRO A 135 -9.86 11.65 1.21
CA PRO A 135 -9.53 11.81 -0.22
C PRO A 135 -8.80 10.63 -0.85
N VAL A 136 -8.76 9.48 -0.18
CA VAL A 136 -8.28 8.20 -0.71
C VAL A 136 -9.49 7.33 -1.03
N TYR A 137 -9.58 6.81 -2.24
CA TYR A 137 -10.71 6.04 -2.75
C TYR A 137 -10.26 4.67 -3.22
N GLN A 138 -11.14 3.67 -3.07
CA GLN A 138 -10.92 2.32 -3.58
C GLN A 138 -11.84 2.07 -4.79
N ILE A 139 -11.26 1.61 -5.91
CA ILE A 139 -11.98 1.23 -7.11
C ILE A 139 -11.69 -0.25 -7.39
N ALA A 140 -12.74 -1.07 -7.31
CA ALA A 140 -12.66 -2.53 -7.50
C ALA A 140 -12.91 -2.87 -8.98
N GLU A 141 -11.95 -2.55 -9.85
CA GLU A 141 -12.02 -2.73 -11.30
C GLU A 141 -10.71 -3.24 -11.87
N SER A 142 -10.78 -3.99 -12.95
CA SER A 142 -9.59 -4.39 -13.69
C SER A 142 -8.90 -3.20 -14.34
N ALA A 143 -7.58 -3.11 -14.20
CA ALA A 143 -6.77 -2.12 -14.89
C ALA A 143 -6.97 -2.13 -16.42
N MET A 144 -7.34 -3.29 -16.98
CA MET A 144 -7.51 -3.51 -18.43
C MET A 144 -8.87 -3.11 -18.96
N ASP A 145 -9.89 -2.92 -18.11
CA ASP A 145 -11.26 -2.62 -18.54
C ASP A 145 -11.46 -1.13 -18.89
N GLY A 146 -10.65 -0.25 -18.33
CA GLY A 146 -10.76 1.20 -18.55
C GLY A 146 -11.94 1.88 -17.83
N LYS A 147 -12.93 1.14 -17.34
CA LYS A 147 -14.09 1.69 -16.61
C LYS A 147 -13.72 2.47 -15.37
N TRP A 148 -12.62 2.12 -14.74
CA TRP A 148 -12.10 2.85 -13.60
C TRP A 148 -11.84 4.33 -13.91
N ALA A 149 -11.55 4.67 -15.18
CA ALA A 149 -11.26 6.05 -15.56
C ALA A 149 -12.50 6.96 -15.40
N ASP A 150 -13.68 6.44 -15.62
CA ASP A 150 -14.95 7.17 -15.44
C ASP A 150 -15.30 7.39 -13.96
N MET A 151 -14.64 6.62 -13.05
CA MET A 151 -14.82 6.70 -11.60
C MET A 151 -13.83 7.68 -10.93
N VAL A 152 -12.84 8.15 -11.67
CA VAL A 152 -11.85 9.12 -11.17
C VAL A 152 -12.42 10.53 -11.36
N GLU A 153 -12.65 11.23 -10.26
CA GLU A 153 -13.05 12.64 -10.32
C GLU A 153 -11.90 13.51 -10.81
N TYR A 154 -12.08 14.12 -11.99
CA TYR A 154 -11.10 14.92 -12.66
C TYR A 154 -11.74 16.17 -13.27
N ALA A 155 -11.23 17.33 -12.96
CA ALA A 155 -11.70 18.62 -13.47
C ALA A 155 -10.57 19.49 -14.06
N GLY A 156 -9.54 18.84 -14.62
CA GLY A 156 -8.40 19.51 -15.22
C GLY A 156 -7.15 19.61 -14.32
N GLU A 157 -7.15 18.90 -13.18
CA GLU A 157 -5.98 18.82 -12.31
C GLU A 157 -4.83 18.05 -12.99
N PRO A 158 -3.58 18.29 -12.58
CA PRO A 158 -2.47 17.42 -12.93
C PRO A 158 -2.72 16.00 -12.43
N VAL A 159 -2.52 14.98 -13.29
CA VAL A 159 -2.72 13.59 -12.94
C VAL A 159 -1.39 12.86 -12.89
N LEU A 160 -1.18 12.10 -11.82
CA LEU A 160 -0.08 11.15 -11.67
C LEU A 160 -0.63 9.73 -11.73
N VAL A 161 -0.17 8.95 -12.69
CA VAL A 161 -0.49 7.52 -12.75
C VAL A 161 0.69 6.72 -12.24
N ILE A 162 0.44 5.82 -11.29
CA ILE A 162 1.42 4.89 -10.71
C ILE A 162 1.05 3.49 -11.17
N ILE A 163 2.01 2.78 -11.75
CA ILE A 163 1.90 1.36 -12.10
C ILE A 163 3.14 0.66 -11.55
N GLU A 164 2.97 -0.14 -10.51
CA GLU A 164 4.09 -0.84 -9.86
C GLU A 164 3.82 -2.33 -9.81
N GLY A 165 4.78 -3.13 -10.33
CA GLY A 165 4.72 -4.59 -10.22
C GLY A 165 3.64 -5.28 -11.07
N LEU A 166 3.03 -4.58 -12.06
CA LEU A 166 1.97 -5.11 -12.90
C LEU A 166 2.48 -5.57 -14.28
N THR A 167 3.33 -4.76 -14.92
CA THR A 167 3.66 -4.94 -16.35
C THR A 167 4.28 -6.29 -16.70
N MET A 168 4.92 -6.95 -15.74
CA MET A 168 5.49 -8.30 -15.93
C MET A 168 4.45 -9.40 -16.06
N TYR A 169 3.20 -9.13 -15.73
CA TYR A 169 2.08 -10.08 -15.83
C TYR A 169 1.18 -9.81 -17.03
N LEU A 170 1.45 -8.76 -17.81
CA LEU A 170 0.70 -8.40 -19.00
C LEU A 170 1.36 -9.08 -20.21
N THR A 171 0.59 -9.85 -20.97
CA THR A 171 0.99 -10.53 -22.21
C THR A 171 0.45 -9.82 -23.44
#